data_e00793d76abfd1b24abdabe1fbc18d8a
#
_entry.id   e00793d76abfd1b24abdabe1fbc18d8a
#
_cell.length_a   1.000
_cell.length_b   1.000
_cell.length_c   1.000
_cell.angle_alpha   90.00
_cell.angle_beta   90.00
_cell.angle_gamma   90.00
#
_symmetry.space_group_name_H-M   'P 1'
#
loop_
_entity.id
_entity.type
_entity.pdbx_description
1 polymer ?
#
loop_
_entity_poly.entity_id
_entity_poly.type
_entity_poly.pdbx_seq_one_letter_code
_entity_poly.pdbx_strand_id
1 'polypeptide(L)'
;GALEELDDAIKAIGAHATIVEHDMGDFAALPRLAAAINQRWGRLDGLVANAATLGTLTPLSHLDPNVWDETISINLTAQWHLIKSMEPLLIAAPAGRAILVSSGAAHGSYPFWGPYAVSKAGLEAMGRVWAGETEQTNLRVNIINPGGTATNMRAIAFPGEDPNTLPSPDAIAPAFLQLLSDDCQEHGRLFQARNMLGL
;
A
#
# COMPACT_ATOMS: atom_id res chain seq x y z
N GLY A 1 10.02 -11.26 -15.57
CA GLY A 1 10.12 -9.92 -14.93
C GLY A 1 9.98 -9.99 -13.42
N ALA A 2 9.88 -8.86 -12.71
CA ALA A 2 9.91 -8.82 -11.25
C ALA A 2 8.85 -9.69 -10.55
N LEU A 3 7.66 -9.86 -11.15
CA LEU A 3 6.64 -10.76 -10.61
C LEU A 3 7.01 -12.23 -10.72
N GLU A 4 7.70 -12.62 -11.79
CA GLU A 4 8.18 -14.00 -11.99
C GLU A 4 9.31 -14.31 -11.03
N GLU A 5 10.25 -13.37 -10.82
CA GLU A 5 11.32 -13.50 -9.83
C GLU A 5 10.76 -13.66 -8.40
N LEU A 6 9.71 -12.92 -8.07
CA LEU A 6 9.01 -13.05 -6.79
C LEU A 6 8.30 -14.42 -6.66
N ASP A 7 7.64 -14.89 -7.72
CA ASP A 7 7.00 -16.21 -7.74
C ASP A 7 8.04 -17.34 -7.53
N ASP A 8 9.19 -17.24 -8.19
CA ASP A 8 10.28 -18.20 -8.01
C ASP A 8 10.84 -18.18 -6.57
N ALA A 9 10.99 -17.00 -5.97
CA ALA A 9 11.41 -16.86 -4.58
C ALA A 9 10.39 -17.47 -3.60
N ILE A 10 9.09 -17.27 -3.84
CA ILE A 10 8.01 -17.85 -3.04
C ILE A 10 7.99 -19.38 -3.17
N LYS A 11 8.18 -19.92 -4.38
CA LYS A 11 8.27 -21.37 -4.61
C LYS A 11 9.48 -21.99 -3.92
N ALA A 12 10.62 -21.29 -3.91
CA ALA A 12 11.85 -21.77 -3.27
C ALA A 12 11.69 -22.01 -1.75
N ILE A 13 10.78 -21.30 -1.09
CA ILE A 13 10.45 -21.51 0.33
C ILE A 13 9.26 -22.48 0.54
N GLY A 14 8.79 -23.17 -0.52
CA GLY A 14 7.70 -24.14 -0.45
C GLY A 14 6.30 -23.54 -0.41
N ALA A 15 6.15 -22.25 -0.69
CA ALA A 15 4.86 -21.57 -0.78
C ALA A 15 4.40 -21.42 -2.24
N HIS A 16 3.20 -20.92 -2.46
CA HIS A 16 2.61 -20.70 -3.79
C HIS A 16 2.03 -19.31 -3.90
N ALA A 17 2.33 -18.61 -5.00
CA ALA A 17 1.70 -17.36 -5.38
C ALA A 17 0.70 -17.57 -6.53
N THR A 18 -0.26 -16.67 -6.65
CA THR A 18 -1.05 -16.47 -7.86
C THR A 18 -0.76 -15.08 -8.36
N ILE A 19 -0.02 -15.00 -9.46
CA ILE A 19 0.30 -13.72 -10.10
C ILE A 19 -0.92 -13.25 -10.90
N VAL A 20 -1.31 -11.99 -10.69
CA VAL A 20 -2.32 -11.32 -11.51
C VAL A 20 -1.70 -10.01 -11.98
N GLU A 21 -1.35 -9.95 -13.26
CA GLU A 21 -0.92 -8.70 -13.89
C GLU A 21 -2.13 -7.78 -14.05
N HIS A 22 -2.04 -6.58 -13.48
CA HIS A 22 -3.15 -5.64 -13.45
C HIS A 22 -2.65 -4.20 -13.47
N ASP A 23 -3.25 -3.39 -14.34
CA ASP A 23 -3.09 -1.94 -14.33
C ASP A 23 -4.02 -1.34 -13.27
N MET A 24 -3.45 -0.68 -12.28
CA MET A 24 -4.21 -0.01 -11.21
C MET A 24 -5.14 1.10 -11.71
N GLY A 25 -4.94 1.59 -12.95
CA GLY A 25 -5.85 2.50 -13.63
C GLY A 25 -7.11 1.82 -14.20
N ASP A 26 -7.11 0.50 -14.40
CA ASP A 26 -8.31 -0.27 -14.79
C ASP A 26 -9.16 -0.64 -13.56
N PHE A 27 -9.90 0.31 -13.05
CA PHE A 27 -10.75 0.11 -11.87
C PHE A 27 -11.82 -0.97 -12.09
N ALA A 28 -12.25 -1.20 -13.33
CA ALA A 28 -13.29 -2.19 -13.66
C ALA A 28 -12.79 -3.64 -13.49
N ALA A 29 -11.50 -3.87 -13.47
CA ALA A 29 -10.93 -5.19 -13.22
C ALA A 29 -10.97 -5.61 -11.76
N LEU A 30 -10.95 -4.67 -10.80
CA LEU A 30 -10.90 -4.98 -9.37
C LEU A 30 -12.10 -5.79 -8.85
N PRO A 31 -13.37 -5.50 -9.22
CA PRO A 31 -14.50 -6.37 -8.88
C PRO A 31 -14.38 -7.79 -9.45
N ARG A 32 -13.81 -7.93 -10.67
CA ARG A 32 -13.56 -9.26 -11.27
C ARG A 32 -12.51 -10.04 -10.50
N LEU A 33 -11.44 -9.37 -10.06
CA LEU A 33 -10.41 -9.95 -9.20
C LEU A 33 -11.01 -10.41 -7.87
N ALA A 34 -11.82 -9.57 -7.23
CA ALA A 34 -12.51 -9.92 -5.98
C ALA A 34 -13.43 -11.14 -6.15
N ALA A 35 -14.18 -11.20 -7.27
CA ALA A 35 -15.02 -12.35 -7.59
C ALA A 35 -14.20 -13.65 -7.76
N ALA A 36 -13.04 -13.58 -8.41
CA ALA A 36 -12.15 -14.73 -8.58
C ALA A 36 -11.57 -15.20 -7.24
N ILE A 37 -11.17 -14.28 -6.36
CA ILE A 37 -10.72 -14.58 -5.00
C ILE A 37 -11.85 -15.26 -4.20
N ASN A 38 -13.05 -14.69 -4.25
CA ASN A 38 -14.21 -15.26 -3.58
C ASN A 38 -14.52 -16.68 -4.06
N GLN A 39 -14.51 -16.90 -5.37
CA GLN A 39 -14.78 -18.22 -5.95
C GLN A 39 -13.75 -19.26 -5.51
N ARG A 40 -12.49 -18.86 -5.36
CA ARG A 40 -11.39 -19.79 -5.04
C ARG A 40 -11.23 -20.04 -3.55
N TRP A 41 -11.39 -19.02 -2.71
CA TRP A 41 -11.08 -19.09 -1.27
C TRP A 41 -12.23 -18.65 -0.36
N GLY A 42 -13.26 -17.95 -0.88
CA GLY A 42 -14.40 -17.46 -0.11
C GLY A 42 -14.08 -16.29 0.81
N ARG A 43 -12.81 -15.91 0.95
CA ARG A 43 -12.32 -14.87 1.86
C ARG A 43 -10.97 -14.32 1.41
N LEU A 44 -10.57 -13.23 2.06
CA LEU A 44 -9.23 -12.66 1.99
C LEU A 44 -8.74 -12.37 3.43
N ASP A 45 -7.66 -12.99 3.87
CA ASP A 45 -7.17 -12.85 5.24
C ASP A 45 -6.35 -11.57 5.43
N GLY A 46 -5.60 -11.14 4.40
CA GLY A 46 -4.78 -9.94 4.44
C GLY A 46 -4.79 -9.14 3.13
N LEU A 47 -4.76 -7.82 3.24
CA LEU A 47 -4.61 -6.88 2.12
C LEU A 47 -3.49 -5.89 2.42
N VAL A 48 -2.55 -5.75 1.48
CA VAL A 48 -1.55 -4.66 1.51
C VAL A 48 -1.77 -3.78 0.29
N ALA A 49 -2.36 -2.61 0.49
CA ALA A 49 -2.59 -1.61 -0.55
C ALA A 49 -1.31 -0.75 -0.72
N ASN A 50 -0.36 -1.27 -1.50
CA ASN A 50 1.00 -0.73 -1.65
C ASN A 50 1.23 0.00 -2.97
N ALA A 51 0.50 -0.34 -4.04
CA ALA A 51 0.74 0.21 -5.37
C ALA A 51 0.67 1.75 -5.38
N ALA A 52 1.69 2.39 -5.95
CA ALA A 52 1.77 3.84 -6.06
C ALA A 52 2.76 4.26 -7.14
N THR A 53 2.54 5.45 -7.70
CA THR A 53 3.51 6.18 -8.53
C THR A 53 3.99 7.43 -7.80
N LEU A 54 5.26 7.83 -8.05
CA LEU A 54 5.81 9.08 -7.52
C LEU A 54 5.26 10.31 -8.25
N GLY A 55 4.90 10.15 -9.51
CA GLY A 55 4.66 11.25 -10.43
C GLY A 55 5.95 12.01 -10.75
N THR A 56 5.82 13.28 -11.10
CA THR A 56 6.96 14.16 -11.41
C THR A 56 7.19 15.15 -10.27
N LEU A 57 8.43 15.25 -9.79
CA LEU A 57 8.84 16.23 -8.78
C LEU A 57 9.04 17.60 -9.42
N THR A 58 8.08 18.50 -9.23
CA THR A 58 8.06 19.83 -9.85
C THR A 58 7.26 20.82 -8.99
N PRO A 59 7.48 22.16 -9.13
CA PRO A 59 6.60 23.14 -8.50
C PRO A 59 5.15 22.91 -8.89
N LEU A 60 4.20 23.05 -7.95
CA LEU A 60 2.77 22.86 -8.22
C LEU A 60 2.25 23.69 -9.40
N SER A 61 2.75 24.89 -9.57
CA SER A 61 2.36 25.76 -10.68
C SER A 61 2.86 25.34 -12.06
N HIS A 62 3.83 24.43 -12.11
CA HIS A 62 4.42 23.92 -13.36
C HIS A 62 4.04 22.45 -13.61
N LEU A 63 3.24 21.86 -12.76
CA LEU A 63 2.86 20.45 -12.86
C LEU A 63 1.93 20.25 -14.07
N ASP A 64 2.23 19.23 -14.88
CA ASP A 64 1.35 18.79 -15.95
C ASP A 64 0.06 18.20 -15.34
N PRO A 65 -1.13 18.65 -15.77
CA PRO A 65 -2.41 18.12 -15.30
C PRO A 65 -2.53 16.60 -15.44
N ASN A 66 -1.98 16.00 -16.51
CA ASN A 66 -2.03 14.54 -16.69
C ASN A 66 -1.23 13.79 -15.61
N VAL A 67 -0.09 14.35 -15.19
CA VAL A 67 0.70 13.77 -14.08
C VAL A 67 -0.06 13.86 -12.76
N TRP A 68 -0.78 14.97 -12.53
CA TRP A 68 -1.65 15.12 -11.38
C TRP A 68 -2.74 14.03 -11.39
N ASP A 69 -3.48 13.95 -12.49
CA ASP A 69 -4.61 13.03 -12.64
C ASP A 69 -4.16 11.56 -12.51
N GLU A 70 -3.06 11.18 -13.15
CA GLU A 70 -2.49 9.84 -13.04
C GLU A 70 -2.08 9.50 -11.60
N THR A 71 -1.38 10.44 -10.93
CA THR A 71 -0.90 10.19 -9.56
C THR A 71 -2.06 10.03 -8.58
N ILE A 72 -3.08 10.89 -8.67
CA ILE A 72 -4.28 10.80 -7.84
C ILE A 72 -5.08 9.53 -8.18
N SER A 73 -5.20 9.22 -9.47
CA SER A 73 -5.87 8.02 -9.95
C SER A 73 -5.27 6.74 -9.35
N ILE A 74 -3.95 6.56 -9.42
CA ILE A 74 -3.26 5.35 -8.95
C ILE A 74 -3.15 5.31 -7.42
N ASN A 75 -2.71 6.41 -6.81
CA ASN A 75 -2.35 6.41 -5.40
C ASN A 75 -3.55 6.55 -4.46
N LEU A 76 -4.68 7.07 -4.93
CA LEU A 76 -5.85 7.36 -4.11
C LEU A 76 -7.13 6.70 -4.66
N THR A 77 -7.53 7.02 -5.90
CA THR A 77 -8.79 6.52 -6.46
C THR A 77 -8.78 5.00 -6.63
N ALA A 78 -7.71 4.43 -7.15
CA ALA A 78 -7.54 2.98 -7.27
C ALA A 78 -7.59 2.27 -5.91
N GLN A 79 -7.02 2.88 -4.87
CA GLN A 79 -7.05 2.32 -3.52
C GLN A 79 -8.48 2.29 -2.94
N TRP A 80 -9.29 3.32 -3.22
CA TRP A 80 -10.71 3.28 -2.88
C TRP A 80 -11.47 2.16 -3.61
N HIS A 81 -11.24 1.98 -4.90
CA HIS A 81 -11.82 0.87 -5.65
C HIS A 81 -11.38 -0.50 -5.12
N LEU A 82 -10.12 -0.62 -4.71
CA LEU A 82 -9.58 -1.82 -4.08
C LEU A 82 -10.28 -2.11 -2.76
N ILE A 83 -10.43 -1.12 -1.88
CA ILE A 83 -11.18 -1.22 -0.63
C ILE A 83 -12.61 -1.71 -0.91
N LYS A 84 -13.33 -1.00 -1.78
CA LYS A 84 -14.72 -1.33 -2.15
C LYS A 84 -14.88 -2.77 -2.63
N SER A 85 -13.90 -3.28 -3.36
CA SER A 85 -13.95 -4.63 -3.94
C SER A 85 -13.57 -5.72 -2.94
N MET A 86 -12.61 -5.44 -2.03
CA MET A 86 -11.99 -6.45 -1.16
C MET A 86 -12.59 -6.47 0.26
N GLU A 87 -13.23 -5.40 0.74
CA GLU A 87 -13.79 -5.32 2.09
C GLU A 87 -14.71 -6.50 2.44
N PRO A 88 -15.68 -6.92 1.59
CA PRO A 88 -16.55 -8.05 1.92
C PRO A 88 -15.77 -9.35 2.16
N LEU A 89 -14.67 -9.56 1.44
CA LEU A 89 -13.82 -10.74 1.57
C LEU A 89 -12.98 -10.68 2.85
N LEU A 90 -12.50 -9.50 3.22
CA LEU A 90 -11.76 -9.26 4.46
C LEU A 90 -12.65 -9.47 5.69
N ILE A 91 -13.91 -9.01 5.63
CA ILE A 91 -14.89 -9.23 6.71
C ILE A 91 -15.28 -10.70 6.82
N ALA A 92 -15.27 -11.44 5.71
CA ALA A 92 -15.55 -12.88 5.71
C ALA A 92 -14.42 -13.72 6.34
N ALA A 93 -13.22 -13.17 6.49
CA ALA A 93 -12.12 -13.85 7.17
C ALA A 93 -12.31 -13.83 8.71
N PRO A 94 -11.86 -14.84 9.45
CA PRO A 94 -11.93 -14.86 10.91
C PRO A 94 -11.20 -13.70 11.57
N ALA A 95 -10.11 -13.22 10.93
CA ALA A 95 -9.27 -12.13 11.39
C ALA A 95 -8.74 -11.35 10.18
N GLY A 96 -9.61 -10.59 9.49
CA GLY A 96 -9.22 -9.79 8.33
C GLY A 96 -8.25 -8.66 8.71
N ARG A 97 -7.21 -8.45 7.91
CA ARG A 97 -6.19 -7.40 8.12
C ARG A 97 -6.00 -6.59 6.85
N ALA A 98 -6.01 -5.28 6.96
CA ALA A 98 -5.75 -4.39 5.84
C ALA A 98 -4.70 -3.33 6.21
N ILE A 99 -3.73 -3.14 5.33
CA ILE A 99 -2.67 -2.16 5.47
C ILE A 99 -2.69 -1.22 4.27
N LEU A 100 -2.83 0.08 4.52
CA LEU A 100 -2.64 1.12 3.52
C LEU A 100 -1.23 1.70 3.65
N VAL A 101 -0.46 1.68 2.56
CA VAL A 101 0.93 2.12 2.59
C VAL A 101 1.01 3.61 2.30
N SER A 102 1.29 4.39 3.35
CA SER A 102 1.50 5.84 3.32
C SER A 102 2.96 6.22 3.10
N SER A 103 3.29 7.45 3.39
CA SER A 103 4.63 8.03 3.27
C SER A 103 4.78 9.21 4.24
N GLY A 104 6.01 9.50 4.66
CA GLY A 104 6.31 10.74 5.37
C GLY A 104 5.90 12.01 4.62
N ALA A 105 5.77 11.93 3.29
CA ALA A 105 5.29 13.03 2.46
C ALA A 105 3.85 13.46 2.80
N ALA A 106 3.03 12.60 3.39
CA ALA A 106 1.67 12.93 3.83
C ALA A 106 1.63 13.99 4.95
N HIS A 107 2.69 14.15 5.72
CA HIS A 107 2.73 15.01 6.90
C HIS A 107 3.76 16.14 6.81
N GLY A 108 4.69 16.06 5.87
CA GLY A 108 5.79 17.00 5.77
C GLY A 108 5.55 18.08 4.72
N SER A 109 6.32 19.16 4.82
CA SER A 109 6.43 20.15 3.76
C SER A 109 7.57 19.76 2.82
N TYR A 110 7.25 18.94 1.83
CA TYR A 110 8.21 18.51 0.81
C TYR A 110 7.98 19.32 -0.47
N PRO A 111 8.78 20.38 -0.76
CA PRO A 111 8.68 21.09 -2.02
C PRO A 111 8.80 20.13 -3.20
N PHE A 112 8.00 20.37 -4.24
CA PHE A 112 7.96 19.61 -5.49
C PHE A 112 7.20 18.26 -5.44
N TRP A 113 6.72 17.81 -4.28
CA TRP A 113 6.04 16.51 -4.09
C TRP A 113 4.51 16.58 -4.19
N GLY A 114 3.97 17.64 -4.79
CA GLY A 114 2.55 18.00 -4.76
C GLY A 114 1.57 16.83 -4.85
N PRO A 115 1.40 16.17 -6.01
CA PRO A 115 0.38 15.15 -6.19
C PRO A 115 0.62 13.91 -5.31
N TYR A 116 1.89 13.52 -5.14
CA TYR A 116 2.24 12.39 -4.28
C TYR A 116 1.86 12.66 -2.81
N ALA A 117 2.26 13.82 -2.28
CA ALA A 117 1.95 14.20 -0.89
C ALA A 117 0.44 14.28 -0.64
N VAL A 118 -0.30 14.92 -1.57
CA VAL A 118 -1.76 15.02 -1.50
C VAL A 118 -2.41 13.64 -1.54
N SER A 119 -1.98 12.76 -2.45
CA SER A 119 -2.52 11.41 -2.56
C SER A 119 -2.30 10.58 -1.29
N LYS A 120 -1.10 10.66 -0.69
CA LYS A 120 -0.79 9.92 0.54
C LYS A 120 -1.51 10.49 1.77
N ALA A 121 -1.67 11.80 1.86
CA ALA A 121 -2.51 12.43 2.90
C ALA A 121 -3.99 12.02 2.76
N GLY A 122 -4.52 12.01 1.54
CA GLY A 122 -5.87 11.51 1.24
C GLY A 122 -6.04 10.03 1.58
N LEU A 123 -5.03 9.20 1.26
CA LEU A 123 -5.02 7.78 1.59
C LEU A 123 -5.09 7.53 3.12
N GLU A 124 -4.36 8.32 3.90
CA GLU A 124 -4.42 8.21 5.36
C GLU A 124 -5.78 8.63 5.92
N ALA A 125 -6.37 9.70 5.39
CA ALA A 125 -7.73 10.11 5.76
C ALA A 125 -8.73 9.00 5.44
N MET A 126 -8.65 8.42 4.24
CA MET A 126 -9.49 7.30 3.80
C MET A 126 -9.32 6.08 4.71
N GLY A 127 -8.09 5.73 5.08
CA GLY A 127 -7.80 4.61 5.99
C GLY A 127 -8.43 4.78 7.37
N ARG A 128 -8.40 6.00 7.93
CA ARG A 128 -9.05 6.31 9.20
C ARG A 128 -10.59 6.24 9.11
N VAL A 129 -11.16 6.73 8.01
CA VAL A 129 -12.61 6.62 7.76
C VAL A 129 -13.01 5.16 7.65
N TRP A 130 -12.30 4.38 6.83
CA TRP A 130 -12.58 2.96 6.67
C TRP A 130 -12.47 2.17 7.97
N ALA A 131 -11.47 2.47 8.80
CA ALA A 131 -11.37 1.87 10.12
C ALA A 131 -12.61 2.18 10.99
N GLY A 132 -13.06 3.44 11.03
CA GLY A 132 -14.26 3.81 11.77
C GLY A 132 -15.53 3.10 11.28
N GLU A 133 -15.66 2.93 9.96
CA GLU A 133 -16.80 2.21 9.34
C GLU A 133 -16.80 0.71 9.64
N THR A 134 -15.64 0.12 9.89
CA THR A 134 -15.46 -1.33 10.15
C THR A 134 -15.21 -1.66 11.62
N GLU A 135 -15.35 -0.71 12.54
CA GLU A 135 -15.08 -0.86 13.98
C GLU A 135 -15.81 -2.05 14.63
N GLN A 136 -17.05 -2.31 14.21
CA GLN A 136 -17.89 -3.39 14.74
C GLN A 136 -17.68 -4.73 14.04
N THR A 137 -16.65 -4.84 13.20
CA THR A 137 -16.29 -6.08 12.48
C THR A 137 -15.02 -6.70 13.04
N ASN A 138 -14.67 -7.88 12.52
CA ASN A 138 -13.38 -8.56 12.78
C ASN A 138 -12.22 -8.03 11.92
N LEU A 139 -12.48 -7.11 10.98
CA LEU A 139 -11.46 -6.47 10.16
C LEU A 139 -10.68 -5.43 10.98
N ARG A 140 -9.36 -5.47 10.87
CA ARG A 140 -8.47 -4.43 11.40
C ARG A 140 -7.78 -3.72 10.24
N VAL A 141 -8.00 -2.43 10.14
CA VAL A 141 -7.45 -1.54 9.11
C VAL A 141 -6.38 -0.67 9.75
N ASN A 142 -5.18 -0.68 9.21
CA ASN A 142 -4.08 0.18 9.67
C ASN A 142 -3.37 0.85 8.51
N ILE A 143 -2.61 1.88 8.82
CA ILE A 143 -1.82 2.64 7.88
C ILE A 143 -0.35 2.50 8.29
N ILE A 144 0.54 2.32 7.32
CA ILE A 144 1.98 2.23 7.60
C ILE A 144 2.75 3.21 6.73
N ASN A 145 3.68 3.93 7.34
CA ASN A 145 4.74 4.65 6.64
C ASN A 145 6.03 3.82 6.73
N PRO A 146 6.53 3.29 5.61
CA PRO A 146 7.78 2.53 5.59
C PRO A 146 9.00 3.37 5.96
N GLY A 147 8.93 4.69 5.76
CA GLY A 147 10.08 5.59 5.82
C GLY A 147 10.94 5.52 4.55
N GLY A 148 12.11 6.13 4.60
CA GLY A 148 13.10 6.02 3.53
C GLY A 148 13.60 4.57 3.43
N THR A 149 13.35 3.92 2.30
CA THR A 149 13.70 2.52 2.03
C THR A 149 14.45 2.46 0.70
N ALA A 150 15.45 1.59 0.58
CA ALA A 150 16.28 1.44 -0.62
C ALA A 150 15.47 0.82 -1.76
N THR A 151 14.79 1.65 -2.55
CA THR A 151 13.92 1.29 -3.67
C THR A 151 14.22 2.14 -4.90
N ASN A 152 13.80 1.68 -6.08
CA ASN A 152 13.90 2.47 -7.31
C ASN A 152 13.16 3.82 -7.21
N MET A 153 11.98 3.84 -6.60
CA MET A 153 11.24 5.10 -6.36
C MET A 153 12.08 6.07 -5.51
N ARG A 154 12.75 5.57 -4.46
CA ARG A 154 13.62 6.39 -3.61
C ARG A 154 14.82 6.95 -4.38
N ALA A 155 15.46 6.13 -5.20
CA ALA A 155 16.58 6.56 -6.03
C ALA A 155 16.19 7.66 -7.04
N ILE A 156 14.98 7.57 -7.62
CA ILE A 156 14.44 8.62 -8.49
C ILE A 156 14.18 9.91 -7.70
N ALA A 157 13.61 9.80 -6.51
CA ALA A 157 13.27 10.96 -5.68
C ALA A 157 14.51 11.67 -5.09
N PHE A 158 15.57 10.91 -4.81
CA PHE A 158 16.80 11.38 -4.17
C PHE A 158 18.04 10.82 -4.88
N PRO A 159 18.35 11.28 -6.10
CA PRO A 159 19.41 10.66 -6.93
C PRO A 159 20.83 10.81 -6.35
N GLY A 160 21.02 11.66 -5.35
CA GLY A 160 22.31 11.83 -4.68
C GLY A 160 22.44 11.08 -3.34
N GLU A 161 21.43 10.34 -2.92
CA GLU A 161 21.43 9.60 -1.66
C GLU A 161 22.11 8.24 -1.82
N ASP A 162 23.00 7.88 -0.90
CA ASP A 162 23.61 6.54 -0.89
C ASP A 162 22.55 5.51 -0.43
N PRO A 163 22.15 4.56 -1.30
CA PRO A 163 21.13 3.56 -0.95
C PRO A 163 21.57 2.64 0.21
N ASN A 164 22.89 2.50 0.46
CA ASN A 164 23.40 1.67 1.55
C ASN A 164 23.15 2.29 2.93
N THR A 165 22.77 3.56 3.01
CA THR A 165 22.38 4.22 4.27
C THR A 165 20.91 3.98 4.61
N LEU A 166 20.15 3.33 3.75
CA LEU A 166 18.75 3.05 3.91
C LEU A 166 18.50 1.57 4.20
N PRO A 167 17.47 1.24 4.99
CA PRO A 167 17.05 -0.15 5.12
C PRO A 167 16.55 -0.69 3.79
N SER A 168 16.83 -1.97 3.53
CA SER A 168 16.26 -2.68 2.38
C SER A 168 14.75 -2.92 2.57
N PRO A 169 13.98 -3.22 1.50
CA PRO A 169 12.60 -3.68 1.62
C PRO A 169 12.45 -4.88 2.56
N ASP A 170 13.37 -5.84 2.53
CA ASP A 170 13.36 -7.02 3.40
C ASP A 170 13.53 -6.66 4.89
N ALA A 171 14.33 -5.63 5.18
CA ALA A 171 14.49 -5.14 6.55
C ALA A 171 13.22 -4.44 7.08
N ILE A 172 12.37 -3.93 6.19
CA ILE A 172 11.11 -3.25 6.54
C ILE A 172 9.92 -4.22 6.58
N ALA A 173 9.94 -5.30 5.78
CA ALA A 173 8.84 -6.26 5.66
C ALA A 173 8.33 -6.83 7.01
N PRO A 174 9.17 -7.09 8.04
CA PRO A 174 8.68 -7.56 9.34
C PRO A 174 7.65 -6.66 10.02
N ALA A 175 7.68 -5.34 9.80
CA ALA A 175 6.64 -4.43 10.32
C ALA A 175 5.26 -4.70 9.72
N PHE A 176 5.21 -5.07 8.43
CA PHE A 176 3.97 -5.46 7.78
C PHE A 176 3.44 -6.79 8.32
N LEU A 177 4.31 -7.77 8.56
CA LEU A 177 3.92 -9.06 9.13
C LEU A 177 3.32 -8.91 10.53
N GLN A 178 3.85 -8.00 11.36
CA GLN A 178 3.27 -7.70 12.67
C GLN A 178 1.82 -7.18 12.55
N LEU A 179 1.54 -6.30 11.57
CA LEU A 179 0.21 -5.74 11.36
C LEU A 179 -0.75 -6.69 10.64
N LEU A 180 -0.24 -7.69 9.92
CA LEU A 180 -1.03 -8.73 9.25
C LEU A 180 -1.30 -9.94 10.17
N SER A 181 -0.65 -10.02 11.32
CA SER A 181 -0.85 -11.12 12.28
C SER A 181 -2.29 -11.12 12.80
N ASP A 182 -2.86 -12.33 12.97
CA ASP A 182 -4.16 -12.54 13.60
C ASP A 182 -4.24 -11.98 15.02
N ASP A 183 -3.09 -11.88 15.70
CA ASP A 183 -2.97 -11.31 17.05
C ASP A 183 -2.97 -9.78 17.07
N CYS A 184 -2.80 -9.12 15.93
CA CYS A 184 -2.81 -7.65 15.86
C CYS A 184 -4.21 -7.11 16.13
N GLN A 185 -4.39 -6.41 17.25
CA GLN A 185 -5.65 -5.77 17.63
C GLN A 185 -5.70 -4.29 17.28
N GLU A 186 -4.60 -3.72 16.77
CA GLU A 186 -4.51 -2.32 16.40
C GLU A 186 -5.45 -2.00 15.23
N HIS A 187 -6.12 -0.85 15.30
CA HIS A 187 -7.14 -0.46 14.34
C HIS A 187 -7.16 1.06 14.15
N GLY A 188 -7.24 1.52 12.90
CA GLY A 188 -7.30 2.94 12.54
C GLY A 188 -6.02 3.73 12.81
N ARG A 189 -4.89 3.07 13.06
CA ARG A 189 -3.64 3.72 13.47
C ARG A 189 -2.66 3.87 12.31
N LEU A 190 -1.84 4.92 12.41
CA LEU A 190 -0.67 5.14 11.57
C LEU A 190 0.58 4.67 12.28
N PHE A 191 1.31 3.76 11.66
CA PHE A 191 2.56 3.21 12.14
C PHE A 191 3.76 3.73 11.34
N GLN A 192 4.88 3.91 12.04
CA GLN A 192 6.17 4.17 11.42
C GLN A 192 6.96 2.86 11.44
N ALA A 193 7.14 2.22 10.30
CA ALA A 193 7.77 0.88 10.22
C ALA A 193 9.17 0.87 10.87
N ARG A 194 9.96 1.90 10.64
CA ARG A 194 11.31 2.01 11.23
C ARG A 194 11.26 2.05 12.75
N ASN A 195 10.30 2.78 13.34
CA ASN A 195 10.14 2.83 14.80
C ASN A 195 9.72 1.47 15.38
N MET A 196 8.83 0.73 14.66
CA MET A 196 8.42 -0.61 15.07
C MET A 196 9.60 -1.59 15.11
N LEU A 197 10.61 -1.37 14.28
CA LEU A 197 11.75 -2.27 14.08
C LEU A 197 13.03 -1.77 14.77
N GLY A 198 13.01 -0.57 15.36
CA GLY A 198 14.20 0.02 16.00
C GLY A 198 15.29 0.46 15.00
N LEU A 199 14.90 0.87 13.77
CA LEU A 199 15.76 1.29 12.67
C LEU A 199 15.89 2.81 12.56
#